data_5c39144fa04f9403ee006e92da84d142
#
_entry.id   5c39144fa04f9403ee006e92da84d142
#
_cell.length_a   1.000
_cell.length_b   1.000
_cell.length_c   1.000
_cell.angle_alpha   90.00
_cell.angle_beta   90.00
_cell.angle_gamma   90.00
#
_symmetry.space_group_name_H-M   'P 1'
#
loop_
_entity.id
_entity.type
_entity.pdbx_description
1 polymer ?
#
loop_
_entity_poly.entity_id
_entity_poly.type
_entity_poly.pdbx_seq_one_letter_code
_entity_poly.pdbx_strand_id
1 'polypeptide(L)'
;MPSRPFVPSSPVTVSLDGGLPRLKPLAQIIALLMVAGGAQASQPFSAAWFAAKGAQQSAGAARPGAQLPGMTPPPLAQQQKVNQQLQRSLQNLNNTVAAIAAQQAAQAAGRQAALAAPTDIPDGLGEGGLKVDASLPFEQAWQNAKAPVQSQADGRTTVTVEQTADRAILNWETFNIGRQTTLQFDQQSNWAVLNRVNDPSARPSQIQGQIKADGTVMVANRNGVVFSGSSQVNVRNLVAAAASISDSQFRERGLYFDANGSQPSFTDAAGAVRVEQGALLQTANPASSTAAGGYVLLLGSEVE
;
A
#
# COMPACT_ATOMS: atom_id res chain seq x y z
N MET A 1 51.50 35.52 -31.92
CA MET A 1 50.92 34.23 -31.64
C MET A 1 49.55 34.19 -32.27
N PRO A 2 49.27 33.33 -33.24
CA PRO A 2 48.04 33.36 -34.02
C PRO A 2 46.96 32.54 -33.32
N SER A 3 45.77 33.12 -33.35
CA SER A 3 44.48 32.58 -32.91
C SER A 3 44.04 31.39 -33.77
N ARG A 4 43.63 30.30 -33.14
CA ARG A 4 43.02 29.12 -33.78
C ARG A 4 41.53 29.37 -34.07
N PRO A 5 41.01 28.92 -35.19
CA PRO A 5 39.62 29.05 -35.52
C PRO A 5 38.76 27.98 -34.84
N PHE A 6 37.54 28.39 -34.45
CA PHE A 6 36.46 27.58 -33.89
C PHE A 6 35.86 26.69 -34.98
N VAL A 7 35.81 25.39 -34.75
CA VAL A 7 35.12 24.42 -35.61
C VAL A 7 33.76 24.10 -34.96
N PRO A 8 32.62 24.29 -35.65
CA PRO A 8 31.36 23.90 -35.14
C PRO A 8 31.16 22.38 -35.24
N SER A 9 30.82 21.75 -34.13
CA SER A 9 30.46 20.33 -34.04
C SER A 9 29.10 20.05 -34.66
N SER A 10 29.07 19.08 -35.56
CA SER A 10 27.86 18.57 -36.25
C SER A 10 26.85 17.95 -35.29
N PRO A 11 25.56 18.00 -35.61
CA PRO A 11 24.52 17.39 -34.77
C PRO A 11 24.59 15.84 -34.85
N VAL A 12 24.62 15.22 -33.70
CA VAL A 12 24.48 13.77 -33.54
C VAL A 12 23.03 13.36 -33.79
N THR A 13 22.80 12.72 -34.92
CA THR A 13 21.55 12.03 -35.23
C THR A 13 21.49 10.75 -34.38
N VAL A 14 20.62 10.71 -33.36
CA VAL A 14 20.31 9.50 -32.62
C VAL A 14 19.32 8.70 -33.46
N SER A 15 19.79 7.60 -34.05
CA SER A 15 18.95 6.57 -34.65
C SER A 15 18.23 5.80 -33.56
N LEU A 16 16.90 5.91 -33.51
CA LEU A 16 16.05 5.09 -32.65
C LEU A 16 15.82 3.71 -33.32
N ASP A 17 16.85 2.88 -33.28
CA ASP A 17 16.73 1.46 -33.60
C ASP A 17 16.79 0.67 -32.29
N GLY A 18 15.73 0.80 -31.50
CA GLY A 18 15.50 0.07 -30.26
C GLY A 18 14.37 -0.93 -30.45
N GLY A 19 14.74 -2.17 -30.75
CA GLY A 19 13.80 -3.29 -30.81
C GLY A 19 12.96 -3.37 -29.54
N LEU A 20 11.65 -3.41 -29.71
CA LEU A 20 10.66 -3.59 -28.65
C LEU A 20 11.01 -4.84 -27.81
N PRO A 21 11.06 -4.77 -26.50
CA PRO A 21 11.26 -5.95 -25.67
C PRO A 21 10.11 -6.96 -25.93
N ARG A 22 10.48 -8.20 -26.17
CA ARG A 22 9.53 -9.31 -26.34
C ARG A 22 8.72 -9.47 -25.07
N LEU A 23 7.49 -8.98 -25.08
CA LEU A 23 6.51 -9.18 -24.01
C LEU A 23 6.18 -10.68 -23.93
N LYS A 24 6.15 -11.22 -22.70
CA LYS A 24 5.80 -12.60 -22.41
C LYS A 24 4.39 -12.92 -22.98
N PRO A 25 4.10 -14.15 -23.41
CA PRO A 25 2.89 -14.50 -24.15
C PRO A 25 1.56 -14.14 -23.47
N LEU A 26 1.56 -13.96 -22.14
CA LEU A 26 0.37 -13.52 -21.40
C LEU A 26 -0.01 -12.06 -21.69
N ALA A 27 0.97 -11.20 -21.94
CA ALA A 27 0.73 -9.79 -22.27
C ALA A 27 0.23 -9.59 -23.70
N GLN A 28 0.59 -10.49 -24.62
CA GLN A 28 0.11 -10.44 -26.00
C GLN A 28 -1.37 -10.84 -26.14
N ILE A 29 -1.88 -11.72 -25.26
CA ILE A 29 -3.30 -12.12 -25.26
C ILE A 29 -4.19 -10.96 -24.77
N ILE A 30 -3.70 -10.10 -23.87
CA ILE A 30 -4.46 -8.93 -23.38
C ILE A 30 -4.49 -7.81 -24.43
N ALA A 31 -3.43 -7.62 -25.21
CA ALA A 31 -3.37 -6.59 -26.25
C ALA A 31 -4.22 -6.92 -27.48
N LEU A 32 -4.45 -8.20 -27.80
CA LEU A 32 -5.24 -8.62 -28.98
C LEU A 32 -6.75 -8.54 -28.75
N LEU A 33 -7.22 -8.41 -27.50
CA LEU A 33 -8.64 -8.28 -27.14
C LEU A 33 -9.18 -6.85 -27.22
N MET A 34 -8.32 -5.85 -27.49
CA MET A 34 -8.73 -4.43 -27.56
C MET A 34 -9.07 -3.90 -28.96
N VAL A 35 -9.04 -4.74 -30.02
CA VAL A 35 -9.18 -4.23 -31.40
C VAL A 35 -10.40 -4.77 -32.15
N ALA A 36 -11.39 -5.36 -31.50
CA ALA A 36 -12.60 -5.80 -32.17
C ALA A 36 -13.87 -5.20 -31.55
N GLY A 37 -14.32 -4.06 -32.12
CA GLY A 37 -15.75 -3.71 -32.30
C GLY A 37 -16.54 -3.28 -31.08
N GLY A 38 -16.85 -2.03 -30.97
CA GLY A 38 -18.08 -1.33 -30.58
C GLY A 38 -19.10 -2.00 -29.65
N ALA A 39 -18.67 -2.65 -28.55
CA ALA A 39 -19.52 -2.98 -27.42
C ALA A 39 -18.83 -2.43 -26.18
N GLN A 40 -19.58 -1.72 -25.32
CA GLN A 40 -19.06 -1.22 -24.05
C GLN A 40 -18.30 -2.36 -23.35
N ALA A 41 -17.00 -2.23 -23.30
CA ALA A 41 -16.13 -3.23 -22.65
C ALA A 41 -16.54 -3.30 -21.17
N SER A 42 -17.26 -4.35 -20.80
CA SER A 42 -17.53 -4.66 -19.41
C SER A 42 -16.18 -4.79 -18.71
N GLN A 43 -15.99 -4.06 -17.62
CA GLN A 43 -14.75 -4.08 -16.85
C GLN A 43 -14.33 -5.52 -16.58
N PRO A 44 -13.06 -5.91 -16.81
CA PRO A 44 -12.59 -7.25 -16.53
C PRO A 44 -12.88 -7.61 -15.07
N PHE A 45 -13.34 -8.83 -14.84
CA PHE A 45 -13.80 -9.34 -13.53
C PHE A 45 -15.11 -8.74 -12.98
N SER A 46 -15.90 -8.03 -13.80
CA SER A 46 -17.28 -7.65 -13.43
C SER A 46 -18.23 -8.87 -13.54
N ALA A 47 -19.37 -8.82 -12.82
CA ALA A 47 -20.41 -9.86 -12.93
C ALA A 47 -20.88 -10.07 -14.39
N ALA A 48 -20.96 -8.98 -15.16
CA ALA A 48 -21.29 -9.02 -16.60
C ALA A 48 -20.17 -9.72 -17.42
N TRP A 49 -18.91 -9.54 -17.08
CA TRP A 49 -17.78 -10.21 -17.71
C TRP A 49 -17.82 -11.73 -17.46
N PHE A 50 -18.09 -12.17 -16.23
CA PHE A 50 -18.23 -13.57 -15.88
C PHE A 50 -19.46 -14.22 -16.53
N ALA A 51 -20.58 -13.50 -16.60
CA ALA A 51 -21.78 -13.97 -17.29
C ALA A 51 -21.53 -14.15 -18.80
N ALA A 52 -20.83 -13.21 -19.45
CA ALA A 52 -20.46 -13.31 -20.85
C ALA A 52 -19.49 -14.48 -21.12
N LYS A 53 -18.51 -14.72 -20.22
CA LYS A 53 -17.60 -15.87 -20.32
C LYS A 53 -18.31 -17.21 -20.06
N GLY A 54 -19.22 -17.26 -19.13
CA GLY A 54 -20.06 -18.44 -18.88
C GLY A 54 -20.97 -18.77 -20.07
N ALA A 55 -21.57 -17.76 -20.70
CA ALA A 55 -22.38 -17.92 -21.90
C ALA A 55 -21.55 -18.39 -23.12
N GLN A 56 -20.30 -17.96 -23.27
CA GLN A 56 -19.40 -18.44 -24.35
C GLN A 56 -19.00 -19.90 -24.17
N GLN A 57 -18.82 -20.36 -22.94
CA GLN A 57 -18.53 -21.80 -22.68
C GLN A 57 -19.74 -22.69 -22.93
N SER A 58 -20.96 -22.22 -22.60
CA SER A 58 -22.19 -22.97 -22.87
C SER A 58 -22.57 -22.98 -24.36
N ALA A 59 -22.28 -21.91 -25.10
CA ALA A 59 -22.52 -21.86 -26.56
C ALA A 59 -21.54 -22.73 -27.36
N GLY A 60 -20.35 -23.01 -26.85
CA GLY A 60 -19.40 -23.96 -27.46
C GLY A 60 -19.80 -25.44 -27.32
N ALA A 61 -20.68 -25.74 -26.37
CA ALA A 61 -21.17 -27.12 -26.15
C ALA A 61 -22.38 -27.52 -27.00
N ALA A 62 -23.00 -26.60 -27.73
CA ALA A 62 -24.16 -26.85 -28.58
C ALA A 62 -23.79 -26.86 -30.06
N ARG A 63 -22.96 -27.84 -30.51
CA ARG A 63 -22.92 -28.23 -31.91
C ARG A 63 -23.81 -29.46 -32.09
N PRO A 64 -24.94 -29.37 -32.81
CA PRO A 64 -25.71 -30.55 -33.20
C PRO A 64 -24.92 -31.31 -34.25
N GLY A 65 -24.44 -32.50 -33.91
CA GLY A 65 -24.02 -33.44 -34.94
C GLY A 65 -22.66 -34.14 -34.82
N ALA A 66 -21.94 -34.06 -33.67
CA ALA A 66 -20.77 -34.91 -33.47
C ALA A 66 -21.01 -35.90 -32.32
N GLN A 67 -21.76 -36.95 -32.58
CA GLN A 67 -21.82 -38.15 -31.74
C GLN A 67 -20.54 -38.94 -31.97
N LEU A 68 -19.62 -38.95 -31.02
CA LEU A 68 -18.56 -39.96 -30.95
C LEU A 68 -19.20 -41.30 -30.57
N PRO A 69 -18.96 -42.39 -31.32
CA PRO A 69 -19.52 -43.69 -31.00
C PRO A 69 -18.91 -44.21 -29.72
N GLY A 70 -19.74 -44.41 -28.66
CA GLY A 70 -19.36 -45.11 -27.45
C GLY A 70 -19.51 -44.35 -26.12
N MET A 71 -19.92 -43.07 -26.10
CA MET A 71 -20.23 -42.36 -24.87
C MET A 71 -21.75 -42.32 -24.61
N THR A 72 -22.20 -43.11 -23.67
CA THR A 72 -23.56 -42.97 -23.11
C THR A 72 -23.63 -41.64 -22.35
N PRO A 73 -24.63 -40.76 -22.60
CA PRO A 73 -24.78 -39.52 -21.87
C PRO A 73 -24.96 -39.84 -20.37
N PRO A 74 -24.35 -39.04 -19.47
CA PRO A 74 -24.48 -39.28 -18.04
C PRO A 74 -25.96 -39.23 -17.63
N PRO A 75 -26.38 -40.02 -16.63
CA PRO A 75 -27.77 -40.05 -16.17
C PRO A 75 -28.25 -38.65 -15.79
N LEU A 76 -29.50 -38.32 -16.15
CA LEU A 76 -30.11 -37.00 -15.87
C LEU A 76 -29.93 -36.54 -14.42
N ALA A 77 -29.94 -37.45 -13.44
CA ALA A 77 -29.69 -37.18 -12.04
C ALA A 77 -28.25 -36.68 -11.77
N GLN A 78 -27.28 -37.14 -12.56
CA GLN A 78 -25.88 -36.70 -12.43
C GLN A 78 -25.67 -35.32 -13.05
N GLN A 79 -26.32 -35.02 -14.16
CA GLN A 79 -26.34 -33.70 -14.78
C GLN A 79 -26.99 -32.65 -13.84
N GLN A 80 -28.12 -33.04 -13.20
CA GLN A 80 -28.79 -32.16 -12.21
C GLN A 80 -27.90 -31.84 -11.00
N LYS A 81 -27.16 -32.84 -10.48
CA LYS A 81 -26.21 -32.62 -9.37
C LYS A 81 -25.08 -31.68 -9.77
N VAL A 82 -24.49 -31.85 -10.94
CA VAL A 82 -23.44 -30.98 -11.46
C VAL A 82 -23.95 -29.55 -11.64
N ASN A 83 -25.13 -29.37 -12.20
CA ASN A 83 -25.74 -28.05 -12.35
C ASN A 83 -26.02 -27.37 -10.99
N GLN A 84 -26.51 -28.14 -10.00
CA GLN A 84 -26.71 -27.61 -8.64
C GLN A 84 -25.39 -27.19 -7.96
N GLN A 85 -24.33 -27.98 -8.13
CA GLN A 85 -23.00 -27.63 -7.61
C GLN A 85 -22.45 -26.39 -8.30
N LEU A 86 -22.60 -26.28 -9.61
CA LEU A 86 -22.19 -25.10 -10.36
C LEU A 86 -22.93 -23.84 -9.89
N GLN A 87 -24.26 -23.94 -9.72
CA GLN A 87 -25.05 -22.82 -9.22
C GLN A 87 -24.64 -22.39 -7.81
N ARG A 88 -24.36 -23.34 -6.90
CA ARG A 88 -23.86 -23.03 -5.54
C ARG A 88 -22.49 -22.36 -5.60
N SER A 89 -21.59 -22.84 -6.45
CA SER A 89 -20.26 -22.23 -6.62
C SER A 89 -20.36 -20.80 -7.16
N LEU A 90 -21.25 -20.55 -8.12
CA LEU A 90 -21.49 -19.22 -8.66
C LEU A 90 -22.10 -18.29 -7.61
N GLN A 91 -23.05 -18.78 -6.79
CA GLN A 91 -23.61 -18.00 -5.68
C GLN A 91 -22.54 -17.63 -4.63
N ASN A 92 -21.71 -18.59 -4.24
CA ASN A 92 -20.63 -18.35 -3.30
C ASN A 92 -19.61 -17.33 -3.85
N LEU A 93 -19.26 -17.46 -5.13
CA LEU A 93 -18.37 -16.50 -5.79
C LEU A 93 -18.99 -15.10 -5.80
N ASN A 94 -20.25 -14.97 -6.17
CA ASN A 94 -20.96 -13.70 -6.17
C ASN A 94 -21.02 -13.07 -4.76
N ASN A 95 -21.30 -13.88 -3.74
CA ASN A 95 -21.32 -13.41 -2.35
C ASN A 95 -19.94 -12.93 -1.90
N THR A 96 -18.86 -13.64 -2.29
CA THR A 96 -17.49 -13.24 -1.97
C THR A 96 -17.11 -11.94 -2.67
N VAL A 97 -17.45 -11.80 -3.95
CA VAL A 97 -17.20 -10.56 -4.71
C VAL A 97 -17.99 -9.39 -4.11
N ALA A 98 -19.24 -9.61 -3.74
CA ALA A 98 -20.06 -8.59 -3.09
C ALA A 98 -19.49 -8.16 -1.72
N ALA A 99 -19.01 -9.11 -0.93
CA ALA A 99 -18.36 -8.82 0.37
C ALA A 99 -17.06 -8.00 0.18
N ILE A 100 -16.23 -8.37 -0.77
CA ILE A 100 -14.99 -7.62 -1.10
C ILE A 100 -15.35 -6.20 -1.58
N ALA A 101 -16.34 -6.07 -2.46
CA ALA A 101 -16.78 -4.76 -2.96
C ALA A 101 -17.34 -3.88 -1.82
N ALA A 102 -18.14 -4.46 -0.92
CA ALA A 102 -18.64 -3.75 0.26
C ALA A 102 -17.52 -3.28 1.19
N GLN A 103 -16.53 -4.13 1.44
CA GLN A 103 -15.36 -3.79 2.23
C GLN A 103 -14.55 -2.65 1.58
N GLN A 104 -14.31 -2.71 0.27
CA GLN A 104 -13.62 -1.66 -0.47
C GLN A 104 -14.39 -0.34 -0.45
N ALA A 105 -15.73 -0.40 -0.61
CA ALA A 105 -16.59 0.78 -0.54
C ALA A 105 -16.56 1.42 0.87
N ALA A 106 -16.60 0.61 1.93
CA ALA A 106 -16.51 1.08 3.31
C ALA A 106 -15.15 1.75 3.59
N GLN A 107 -14.05 1.15 3.09
CA GLN A 107 -12.72 1.75 3.20
C GLN A 107 -12.61 3.06 2.41
N ALA A 108 -13.16 3.12 1.20
CA ALA A 108 -13.18 4.36 0.41
C ALA A 108 -13.99 5.46 1.10
N ALA A 109 -15.17 5.12 1.63
CA ALA A 109 -15.99 6.06 2.39
C ALA A 109 -15.28 6.55 3.67
N GLY A 110 -14.59 5.64 4.39
CA GLY A 110 -13.77 6.00 5.56
C GLY A 110 -12.65 6.97 5.21
N ARG A 111 -11.94 6.73 4.09
CA ARG A 111 -10.90 7.65 3.60
C ARG A 111 -11.47 9.02 3.22
N GLN A 112 -12.58 9.06 2.52
CA GLN A 112 -13.25 10.33 2.16
C GLN A 112 -13.74 11.08 3.40
N ALA A 113 -14.34 10.39 4.38
CA ALA A 113 -14.76 10.99 5.63
C ALA A 113 -13.57 11.56 6.44
N ALA A 114 -12.44 10.88 6.44
CA ALA A 114 -11.22 11.36 7.11
C ALA A 114 -10.62 12.59 6.41
N LEU A 115 -10.70 12.68 5.08
CA LEU A 115 -10.29 13.86 4.32
C LEU A 115 -11.24 15.05 4.50
N ALA A 116 -12.54 14.78 4.71
CA ALA A 116 -13.57 15.79 4.94
C ALA A 116 -13.74 16.16 6.42
N ALA A 117 -13.14 15.39 7.35
CA ALA A 117 -13.22 15.68 8.78
C ALA A 117 -12.56 17.03 9.10
N PRO A 118 -13.11 17.82 10.02
CA PRO A 118 -12.45 19.04 10.49
C PRO A 118 -11.03 18.70 10.94
N THR A 119 -10.09 19.55 10.58
CA THR A 119 -8.63 19.37 10.70
C THR A 119 -8.13 19.40 12.17
N ASP A 120 -8.98 19.15 13.12
CA ASP A 120 -8.66 19.20 14.54
C ASP A 120 -8.34 17.79 15.06
N ILE A 121 -7.12 17.35 14.79
CA ILE A 121 -6.59 16.11 15.35
C ILE A 121 -6.18 16.40 16.80
N PRO A 122 -6.67 15.61 17.78
CA PRO A 122 -6.29 15.80 19.19
C PRO A 122 -4.79 15.69 19.39
N ASP A 123 -4.28 16.51 20.30
CA ASP A 123 -2.87 16.49 20.65
C ASP A 123 -2.56 15.38 21.66
N GLY A 124 -1.45 14.69 21.40
CA GLY A 124 -0.89 13.70 22.31
C GLY A 124 -1.52 12.33 22.27
N LEU A 125 -1.43 11.63 23.40
CA LEU A 125 -1.98 10.29 23.61
C LEU A 125 -3.47 10.38 23.93
N GLY A 126 -4.29 9.62 23.19
CA GLY A 126 -5.74 9.54 23.45
C GLY A 126 -6.58 9.19 22.23
N GLU A 127 -7.87 9.22 22.43
CA GLU A 127 -8.86 8.91 21.40
C GLU A 127 -8.75 9.89 20.23
N GLY A 128 -8.67 9.37 19.01
CA GLY A 128 -8.52 10.18 17.80
C GLY A 128 -7.14 10.76 17.56
N GLY A 129 -6.24 10.69 18.53
CA GLY A 129 -4.82 11.09 18.44
C GLY A 129 -3.89 9.88 18.30
N LEU A 130 -2.84 9.83 19.11
CA LEU A 130 -1.98 8.66 19.26
C LEU A 130 -2.61 7.69 20.27
N LYS A 131 -3.08 6.54 19.79
CA LYS A 131 -3.72 5.53 20.65
C LYS A 131 -3.11 4.17 20.41
N VAL A 132 -2.55 3.58 21.48
CA VAL A 132 -1.97 2.23 21.45
C VAL A 132 -3.10 1.22 21.19
N ASP A 133 -2.83 0.20 20.40
CA ASP A 133 -3.77 -0.89 20.11
C ASP A 133 -3.94 -1.77 21.36
N ALA A 134 -5.09 -1.67 22.01
CA ALA A 134 -5.43 -2.44 23.19
C ALA A 134 -6.08 -3.80 22.87
N SER A 135 -6.22 -4.16 21.61
CA SER A 135 -6.76 -5.45 21.18
C SER A 135 -5.82 -6.61 21.46
N LEU A 136 -4.54 -6.32 21.67
CA LEU A 136 -3.48 -7.27 22.00
C LEU A 136 -2.91 -6.97 23.40
N PRO A 137 -2.36 -8.00 24.10
CA PRO A 137 -1.53 -7.75 25.28
C PRO A 137 -0.39 -6.78 24.96
N PHE A 138 -0.04 -5.91 25.90
CA PHE A 138 0.91 -4.82 25.68
C PHE A 138 2.25 -5.32 25.09
N GLU A 139 2.81 -6.41 25.63
CA GLU A 139 4.09 -6.97 25.16
C GLU A 139 4.02 -7.52 23.73
N GLN A 140 2.83 -7.84 23.23
CA GLN A 140 2.62 -8.27 21.84
C GLN A 140 2.36 -7.06 20.93
N ALA A 141 1.61 -6.09 21.43
CA ALA A 141 1.33 -4.86 20.70
C ALA A 141 2.54 -3.93 20.61
N TRP A 142 3.45 -4.01 21.61
CA TRP A 142 4.53 -3.05 21.81
C TRP A 142 5.85 -3.78 22.06
N GLN A 143 6.63 -3.97 21.00
CA GLN A 143 7.79 -4.82 21.04
C GLN A 143 9.08 -4.00 20.89
N ASN A 144 10.05 -4.25 21.79
CA ASN A 144 11.35 -3.57 21.81
C ASN A 144 11.26 -2.05 22.00
N ALA A 145 10.26 -1.60 22.72
CA ALA A 145 10.13 -0.20 23.16
C ALA A 145 9.39 -0.12 24.50
N LYS A 146 9.66 0.92 25.28
CA LYS A 146 8.91 1.22 26.48
C LYS A 146 7.56 1.86 26.14
N ALA A 147 6.62 1.82 27.06
CA ALA A 147 5.34 2.50 26.92
C ALA A 147 5.55 3.99 26.59
N PRO A 148 4.71 4.59 25.73
CA PRO A 148 4.85 5.99 25.37
C PRO A 148 4.59 6.87 26.59
N VAL A 149 5.42 7.89 26.78
CA VAL A 149 5.30 8.86 27.87
C VAL A 149 4.95 10.22 27.28
N GLN A 150 3.97 10.88 27.86
CA GLN A 150 3.54 12.21 27.44
C GLN A 150 3.95 13.28 28.44
N SER A 151 4.46 14.39 27.93
CA SER A 151 4.70 15.62 28.68
C SER A 151 4.09 16.82 27.94
N GLN A 152 3.77 17.85 28.69
CA GLN A 152 3.28 19.12 28.13
C GLN A 152 4.10 20.30 28.68
N ALA A 153 4.53 21.16 27.76
CA ALA A 153 5.22 22.39 28.07
C ALA A 153 4.89 23.46 27.03
N ASP A 154 4.64 24.66 27.45
CA ASP A 154 4.41 25.84 26.59
C ASP A 154 3.32 25.61 25.50
N GLY A 155 2.24 24.96 25.90
CA GLY A 155 1.13 24.65 24.99
C GLY A 155 1.44 23.56 23.93
N ARG A 156 2.59 22.88 24.04
CA ARG A 156 2.99 21.77 23.20
C ARG A 156 2.97 20.46 23.95
N THR A 157 2.57 19.43 23.28
CA THR A 157 2.55 18.06 23.80
C THR A 157 3.69 17.26 23.17
N THR A 158 4.55 16.67 23.98
CA THR A 158 5.58 15.74 23.50
C THR A 158 5.24 14.35 23.96
N VAL A 159 5.16 13.44 23.00
CA VAL A 159 5.02 12.00 23.24
C VAL A 159 6.36 11.35 22.92
N THR A 160 6.99 10.73 23.92
CA THR A 160 8.30 10.08 23.77
C THR A 160 8.12 8.56 23.81
N VAL A 161 8.73 7.89 22.86
CA VAL A 161 8.84 6.43 22.79
C VAL A 161 10.31 6.06 22.87
N GLU A 162 10.74 5.45 23.96
CA GLU A 162 12.10 4.93 24.10
C GLU A 162 12.18 3.54 23.48
N GLN A 163 12.93 3.39 22.41
CA GLN A 163 13.22 2.12 21.79
C GLN A 163 14.34 1.40 22.56
N THR A 164 14.23 0.07 22.71
CA THR A 164 15.16 -0.71 23.55
C THR A 164 16.02 -1.70 22.77
N ALA A 165 15.73 -1.91 21.47
CA ALA A 165 16.52 -2.74 20.59
C ALA A 165 16.49 -2.20 19.15
N ASP A 166 17.31 -2.73 18.26
CA ASP A 166 17.54 -2.26 16.88
C ASP A 166 16.27 -2.21 16.01
N ARG A 167 15.28 -3.05 16.33
CA ARG A 167 14.01 -3.12 15.62
C ARG A 167 12.85 -3.18 16.59
N ALA A 168 12.03 -2.14 16.60
CA ALA A 168 10.80 -2.07 17.38
C ALA A 168 9.56 -2.18 16.50
N ILE A 169 8.53 -2.86 17.00
CA ILE A 169 7.21 -2.93 16.36
C ILE A 169 6.19 -2.40 17.33
N LEU A 170 5.48 -1.35 16.92
CA LEU A 170 4.49 -0.64 17.71
C LEU A 170 3.16 -0.72 16.98
N ASN A 171 2.18 -1.37 17.60
CA ASN A 171 0.83 -1.45 17.06
C ASN A 171 -0.03 -0.36 17.68
N TRP A 172 -0.54 0.49 16.85
CA TRP A 172 -1.42 1.59 17.19
C TRP A 172 -2.85 1.29 16.72
N GLU A 173 -3.83 1.64 17.50
CA GLU A 173 -5.21 1.70 17.03
C GLU A 173 -5.39 2.90 16.09
N THR A 174 -4.93 4.09 16.53
CA THR A 174 -4.86 5.29 15.70
C THR A 174 -3.47 5.93 15.81
N PHE A 175 -2.94 6.41 14.69
CA PHE A 175 -1.66 7.11 14.62
C PHE A 175 -1.88 8.47 13.98
N ASN A 176 -2.51 9.35 14.76
CA ASN A 176 -2.75 10.73 14.34
C ASN A 176 -1.96 11.67 15.24
N ILE A 177 -1.31 12.65 14.64
CA ILE A 177 -0.43 13.59 15.35
C ILE A 177 -1.00 14.99 15.19
N GLY A 178 -1.56 15.52 16.26
CA GLY A 178 -2.12 16.87 16.31
C GLY A 178 -1.05 17.96 16.12
N ARG A 179 -1.48 19.15 15.77
CA ARG A 179 -0.59 20.26 15.37
C ARG A 179 0.41 20.68 16.46
N GLN A 180 0.01 20.57 17.72
CA GLN A 180 0.89 20.92 18.84
C GLN A 180 1.61 19.70 19.42
N THR A 181 1.51 18.54 18.74
CA THR A 181 2.15 17.29 19.18
C THR A 181 3.49 17.10 18.50
N THR A 182 4.49 16.75 19.28
CA THR A 182 5.76 16.19 18.84
C THR A 182 5.82 14.72 19.26
N LEU A 183 5.89 13.80 18.31
CA LEU A 183 6.22 12.40 18.56
C LEU A 183 7.73 12.22 18.41
N GLN A 184 8.39 11.92 19.53
CA GLN A 184 9.83 11.73 19.61
C GLN A 184 10.13 10.24 19.79
N PHE A 185 10.90 9.65 18.88
CA PHE A 185 11.49 8.33 19.09
C PHE A 185 12.91 8.51 19.62
N ASP A 186 13.14 8.03 20.84
CA ASP A 186 14.47 7.96 21.43
C ASP A 186 15.11 6.64 21.02
N GLN A 187 15.93 6.69 19.97
CA GLN A 187 16.52 5.52 19.30
C GLN A 187 17.90 5.86 18.72
N GLN A 188 18.71 4.82 18.50
CA GLN A 188 20.00 4.98 17.83
C GLN A 188 19.83 5.22 16.33
N SER A 189 20.80 5.86 15.69
CA SER A 189 20.74 6.26 14.30
C SER A 189 20.66 5.10 13.29
N ASN A 190 21.09 3.90 13.67
CA ASN A 190 21.01 2.68 12.86
C ASN A 190 19.80 1.80 13.19
N TRP A 191 18.96 2.24 14.14
CA TRP A 191 17.75 1.51 14.54
C TRP A 191 16.55 1.88 13.67
N ALA A 192 15.54 1.01 13.70
CA ALA A 192 14.30 1.21 12.97
C ALA A 192 13.09 0.91 13.84
N VAL A 193 12.07 1.75 13.77
CA VAL A 193 10.77 1.55 14.41
C VAL A 193 9.67 1.41 13.35
N LEU A 194 8.87 0.36 13.44
CA LEU A 194 7.67 0.15 12.65
C LEU A 194 6.44 0.56 13.47
N ASN A 195 5.77 1.60 13.05
CA ASN A 195 4.46 2.02 13.57
C ASN A 195 3.39 1.42 12.66
N ARG A 196 2.78 0.32 13.10
CA ARG A 196 1.69 -0.33 12.40
C ARG A 196 0.36 0.18 12.94
N VAL A 197 -0.56 0.54 12.04
CA VAL A 197 -1.86 1.12 12.42
C VAL A 197 -2.98 0.16 12.05
N ASN A 198 -3.79 -0.19 13.05
CA ASN A 198 -4.91 -1.12 12.97
C ASN A 198 -6.24 -0.37 13.23
N ASP A 199 -6.46 0.79 12.61
CA ASP A 199 -7.70 1.58 12.84
C ASP A 199 -8.94 0.76 12.43
N PRO A 200 -9.83 0.41 13.39
CA PRO A 200 -11.04 -0.35 13.09
C PRO A 200 -12.03 0.43 12.24
N SER A 201 -11.93 1.77 12.22
CA SER A 201 -12.73 2.65 11.37
C SER A 201 -12.16 2.81 9.95
N ALA A 202 -11.08 2.10 9.63
CA ALA A 202 -10.41 2.13 8.33
C ALA A 202 -10.01 3.55 7.86
N ARG A 203 -9.58 4.40 8.79
CA ARG A 203 -9.16 5.79 8.49
C ARG A 203 -7.67 5.87 8.19
N PRO A 204 -7.24 6.77 7.30
CA PRO A 204 -5.82 7.09 7.12
C PRO A 204 -5.26 7.77 8.36
N SER A 205 -3.96 7.61 8.58
CA SER A 205 -3.22 8.37 9.58
C SER A 205 -3.09 9.82 9.16
N GLN A 206 -3.36 10.75 10.09
CA GLN A 206 -3.27 12.19 9.88
C GLN A 206 -2.08 12.76 10.66
N ILE A 207 -1.07 13.24 9.94
CA ILE A 207 0.12 13.83 10.53
C ILE A 207 0.04 15.34 10.35
N GLN A 208 -0.26 16.08 11.40
CA GLN A 208 -0.32 17.56 11.40
C GLN A 208 0.82 18.18 12.22
N GLY A 209 1.37 17.45 13.18
CA GLY A 209 2.44 17.85 14.08
C GLY A 209 3.83 17.41 13.64
N GLN A 210 4.66 17.11 14.62
CA GLN A 210 6.07 16.78 14.39
C GLN A 210 6.38 15.30 14.66
N ILE A 211 7.25 14.71 13.85
CA ILE A 211 7.91 13.42 14.12
C ILE A 211 9.40 13.65 14.15
N LYS A 212 10.07 13.20 15.22
CA LYS A 212 11.52 13.30 15.39
C LYS A 212 12.12 11.95 15.74
N ALA A 213 13.25 11.63 15.11
CA ALA A 213 14.02 10.43 15.41
C ALA A 213 15.44 10.51 14.83
N ASP A 214 16.40 9.89 15.50
CA ASP A 214 17.76 9.75 14.96
C ASP A 214 17.89 8.56 13.99
N GLY A 215 16.96 7.60 14.03
CA GLY A 215 16.94 6.40 13.20
C GLY A 215 15.86 6.40 12.12
N THR A 216 15.49 5.21 11.68
CA THR A 216 14.46 4.99 10.66
C THR A 216 13.07 4.92 11.31
N VAL A 217 12.14 5.73 10.81
CA VAL A 217 10.73 5.68 11.19
C VAL A 217 9.90 5.14 10.01
N MET A 218 9.17 4.08 10.28
CA MET A 218 8.21 3.49 9.34
C MET A 218 6.80 3.69 9.88
N VAL A 219 5.90 4.17 9.05
CA VAL A 219 4.45 4.25 9.33
C VAL A 219 3.73 3.39 8.29
N ALA A 220 3.06 2.34 8.74
CA ALA A 220 2.31 1.42 7.90
C ALA A 220 0.83 1.45 8.27
N ASN A 221 0.01 2.08 7.44
CA ASN A 221 -1.43 2.12 7.57
C ASN A 221 -2.08 1.78 6.23
N ARG A 222 -2.68 0.61 6.09
CA ARG A 222 -3.34 0.16 4.85
C ARG A 222 -4.35 1.15 4.29
N ASN A 223 -4.93 1.98 5.14
CA ASN A 223 -5.97 2.93 4.76
C ASN A 223 -5.41 4.26 4.23
N GLY A 224 -4.11 4.51 4.43
CA GLY A 224 -3.41 5.68 3.93
C GLY A 224 -2.64 6.43 5.01
N VAL A 225 -1.79 7.34 4.56
CA VAL A 225 -1.05 8.28 5.42
C VAL A 225 -1.12 9.66 4.77
N VAL A 226 -1.51 10.66 5.54
CA VAL A 226 -1.61 12.05 5.09
C VAL A 226 -0.66 12.92 5.93
N PHE A 227 0.31 13.51 5.27
CA PHE A 227 1.15 14.57 5.84
C PHE A 227 0.52 15.90 5.48
N SER A 228 -0.14 16.55 6.45
CA SER A 228 -0.78 17.84 6.19
C SER A 228 0.25 18.96 6.07
N GLY A 229 -0.16 20.11 5.55
CA GLY A 229 0.73 21.23 5.28
C GLY A 229 1.47 21.80 6.51
N SER A 230 1.04 21.47 7.72
CA SER A 230 1.72 21.83 8.98
C SER A 230 2.70 20.77 9.50
N SER A 231 2.73 19.59 8.88
CA SER A 231 3.55 18.47 9.35
C SER A 231 5.05 18.75 9.20
N GLN A 232 5.82 18.31 10.18
CA GLN A 232 7.27 18.40 10.18
C GLN A 232 7.86 17.07 10.60
N VAL A 233 8.49 16.36 9.67
CA VAL A 233 9.17 15.11 9.92
C VAL A 233 10.66 15.32 9.82
N ASN A 234 11.38 15.04 10.91
CA ASN A 234 12.84 15.13 10.97
C ASN A 234 13.37 13.81 11.51
N VAL A 235 13.80 12.94 10.62
CA VAL A 235 14.23 11.57 10.93
C VAL A 235 15.44 11.20 10.05
N ARG A 236 16.15 10.13 10.40
CA ARG A 236 17.21 9.64 9.51
C ARG A 236 16.64 9.13 8.19
N ASN A 237 15.66 8.22 8.25
CA ASN A 237 14.94 7.71 7.09
C ASN A 237 13.46 7.66 7.40
N LEU A 238 12.63 7.99 6.41
CA LEU A 238 11.18 7.90 6.50
C LEU A 238 10.65 6.86 5.53
N VAL A 239 9.79 5.98 6.03
CA VAL A 239 8.97 5.10 5.19
C VAL A 239 7.51 5.33 5.57
N ALA A 240 6.70 5.79 4.64
CA ALA A 240 5.26 5.88 4.82
C ALA A 240 4.58 4.96 3.80
N ALA A 241 3.91 3.93 4.30
CA ALA A 241 3.28 2.91 3.47
C ALA A 241 1.79 2.82 3.75
N ALA A 242 0.99 3.05 2.73
CA ALA A 242 -0.44 2.73 2.72
C ALA A 242 -0.65 1.23 2.42
N ALA A 243 0.09 0.38 3.11
CA ALA A 243 0.20 -1.06 2.90
C ALA A 243 0.52 -1.79 4.21
N SER A 244 0.55 -3.10 4.17
CA SER A 244 0.96 -3.96 5.27
C SER A 244 2.39 -4.46 5.10
N ILE A 245 3.06 -4.74 6.20
CA ILE A 245 4.34 -5.44 6.26
C ILE A 245 4.29 -6.46 7.41
N SER A 246 4.79 -7.67 7.17
CA SER A 246 4.83 -8.70 8.22
C SER A 246 5.96 -8.44 9.22
N ASP A 247 5.84 -9.01 10.43
CA ASP A 247 6.86 -8.90 11.47
C ASP A 247 8.17 -9.54 11.02
N SER A 248 8.11 -10.74 10.42
CA SER A 248 9.28 -11.45 9.90
C SER A 248 9.98 -10.64 8.80
N GLN A 249 9.23 -10.05 7.88
CA GLN A 249 9.79 -9.20 6.83
C GLN A 249 10.54 -8.01 7.44
N PHE A 250 9.90 -7.29 8.38
CA PHE A 250 10.52 -6.13 9.02
C PHE A 250 11.74 -6.51 9.87
N ARG A 251 11.67 -7.61 10.65
CA ARG A 251 12.76 -8.02 11.55
C ARG A 251 13.96 -8.61 10.83
N GLU A 252 13.71 -9.46 9.83
CA GLU A 252 14.76 -10.25 9.21
C GLU A 252 15.30 -9.62 7.94
N ARG A 253 14.45 -8.95 7.15
CA ARG A 253 14.75 -8.52 5.78
C ARG A 253 14.64 -7.00 5.58
N GLY A 254 14.06 -6.29 6.52
CA GLY A 254 13.84 -4.84 6.41
C GLY A 254 12.92 -4.50 5.22
N LEU A 255 13.38 -3.63 4.33
CA LEU A 255 12.65 -3.23 3.12
C LEU A 255 12.99 -4.08 1.89
N TYR A 256 13.88 -5.05 2.02
CA TYR A 256 14.35 -5.84 0.88
C TYR A 256 13.42 -6.99 0.56
N PHE A 257 13.35 -7.35 -0.71
CA PHE A 257 12.79 -8.62 -1.16
C PHE A 257 13.66 -9.77 -0.65
N ASP A 258 13.11 -10.98 -0.63
CA ASP A 258 13.94 -12.16 -0.40
C ASP A 258 14.97 -12.31 -1.53
N ALA A 259 16.01 -13.12 -1.30
CA ALA A 259 17.08 -13.32 -2.26
C ALA A 259 16.61 -13.80 -3.64
N ASN A 260 15.42 -14.41 -3.71
CA ASN A 260 14.81 -14.93 -4.93
C ASN A 260 13.77 -13.94 -5.53
N GLY A 261 13.50 -12.80 -4.88
CA GLY A 261 12.52 -11.83 -5.32
C GLY A 261 11.08 -12.35 -5.31
N SER A 262 10.79 -13.41 -4.57
CA SER A 262 9.50 -14.10 -4.56
C SER A 262 8.48 -13.48 -3.61
N GLN A 263 8.94 -12.72 -2.60
CA GLN A 263 8.09 -12.12 -1.57
C GLN A 263 8.23 -10.59 -1.59
N PRO A 264 7.14 -9.84 -1.79
CA PRO A 264 7.18 -8.40 -1.68
C PRO A 264 7.34 -7.98 -0.22
N SER A 265 8.11 -6.90 0.02
CA SER A 265 8.28 -6.33 1.37
C SER A 265 6.96 -5.81 1.94
N PHE A 266 6.13 -5.23 1.07
CA PHE A 266 4.81 -4.71 1.42
C PHE A 266 3.72 -5.43 0.63
N THR A 267 2.59 -5.65 1.30
CA THR A 267 1.39 -6.29 0.74
C THR A 267 0.17 -5.43 1.01
N ASP A 268 -0.94 -5.74 0.34
CA ASP A 268 -2.24 -5.12 0.59
C ASP A 268 -2.23 -3.58 0.50
N ALA A 269 -1.52 -3.02 -0.48
CA ALA A 269 -1.53 -1.58 -0.73
C ALA A 269 -2.93 -1.15 -1.21
N ALA A 270 -3.71 -0.53 -0.32
CA ALA A 270 -5.09 -0.15 -0.58
C ALA A 270 -5.33 1.36 -0.49
N GLY A 271 -4.60 2.05 0.38
CA GLY A 271 -4.73 3.48 0.61
C GLY A 271 -3.76 4.32 -0.23
N ALA A 272 -3.89 5.63 -0.12
CA ALA A 272 -2.97 6.61 -0.69
C ALA A 272 -2.00 7.14 0.36
N VAL A 273 -0.82 7.56 -0.08
CA VAL A 273 0.06 8.42 0.69
C VAL A 273 -0.01 9.82 0.10
N ARG A 274 -0.40 10.80 0.91
CA ARG A 274 -0.55 12.18 0.49
C ARG A 274 0.40 13.09 1.26
N VAL A 275 1.10 13.97 0.54
CA VAL A 275 1.94 15.03 1.10
C VAL A 275 1.37 16.36 0.66
N GLU A 276 0.69 17.06 1.59
CA GLU A 276 0.06 18.34 1.28
C GLU A 276 1.09 19.47 1.16
N GLN A 277 0.72 20.49 0.43
CA GLN A 277 1.56 21.69 0.27
C GLN A 277 1.92 22.30 1.63
N GLY A 278 3.19 22.52 1.89
CA GLY A 278 3.73 23.04 3.16
C GLY A 278 4.27 21.97 4.10
N ALA A 279 3.96 20.69 3.88
CA ALA A 279 4.56 19.60 4.65
C ALA A 279 6.09 19.57 4.47
N LEU A 280 6.82 19.37 5.56
CA LEU A 280 8.29 19.26 5.55
C LEU A 280 8.71 17.85 5.95
N LEU A 281 9.22 17.07 4.97
CA LEU A 281 9.80 15.76 5.21
C LEU A 281 11.33 15.86 5.07
N GLN A 282 12.02 15.95 6.19
CA GLN A 282 13.47 16.13 6.25
C GLN A 282 14.13 14.83 6.73
N THR A 283 15.14 14.38 6.00
CA THR A 283 15.97 13.24 6.38
C THR A 283 17.41 13.65 6.65
N ALA A 284 18.19 12.75 7.22
CA ALA A 284 19.58 13.01 7.54
C ALA A 284 20.41 13.39 6.30
N ASN A 285 21.18 14.44 6.41
CA ASN A 285 22.15 14.81 5.40
C ASN A 285 23.26 13.76 5.29
N PRO A 286 23.87 13.57 4.11
CA PRO A 286 25.04 12.72 3.97
C PRO A 286 26.20 13.28 4.82
N ALA A 287 26.91 12.41 5.52
CA ALA A 287 28.04 12.79 6.36
C ALA A 287 29.26 13.25 5.50
N SER A 288 29.34 12.84 4.23
CA SER A 288 30.37 13.22 3.26
C SER A 288 29.83 13.09 1.84
N SER A 289 30.57 13.57 0.86
CA SER A 289 30.22 13.40 -0.58
C SER A 289 30.18 11.94 -1.05
N THR A 290 30.76 11.02 -0.29
CA THR A 290 30.80 9.58 -0.58
C THR A 290 29.89 8.74 0.32
N ALA A 291 29.30 9.34 1.38
CA ALA A 291 28.39 8.67 2.27
C ALA A 291 26.93 8.93 1.87
N ALA A 292 26.11 7.89 1.87
CA ALA A 292 24.68 8.03 1.62
C ALA A 292 24.01 8.83 2.75
N GLY A 293 23.13 9.75 2.38
CA GLY A 293 22.22 10.43 3.31
C GLY A 293 21.04 9.56 3.68
N GLY A 294 20.03 10.16 4.31
CA GLY A 294 18.76 9.54 4.57
C GLY A 294 17.89 9.45 3.30
N TYR A 295 16.81 8.69 3.39
CA TYR A 295 15.85 8.53 2.30
C TYR A 295 14.40 8.71 2.76
N VAL A 296 13.54 9.07 1.83
CA VAL A 296 12.08 9.04 1.97
C VAL A 296 11.53 8.01 1.01
N LEU A 297 10.77 7.03 1.51
CA LEU A 297 10.03 6.07 0.72
C LEU A 297 8.53 6.24 1.01
N LEU A 298 7.77 6.59 -0.03
CA LEU A 298 6.32 6.69 0.02
C LEU A 298 5.75 5.56 -0.85
N LEU A 299 4.83 4.78 -0.29
CA LEU A 299 4.28 3.59 -0.94
C LEU A 299 2.78 3.48 -0.70
N GLY A 300 2.01 3.38 -1.76
CA GLY A 300 0.55 3.26 -1.71
C GLY A 300 -0.01 2.85 -3.06
N SER A 301 -1.32 2.69 -3.13
CA SER A 301 -2.02 2.57 -4.42
C SER A 301 -1.91 3.87 -5.23
N GLU A 302 -1.73 4.98 -4.53
CA GLU A 302 -1.56 6.32 -5.08
C GLU A 302 -0.63 7.12 -4.16
N VAL A 303 0.24 7.95 -4.73
CA VAL A 303 1.11 8.88 -4.00
C VAL A 303 0.91 10.27 -4.62
N GLU A 304 0.48 11.24 -3.79
CA GLU A 304 0.17 12.61 -4.19
C GLU A 304 1.03 13.64 -3.45
#